data_200984e83f554a057ed0e53209ef4a44
#
_entry.id   200984e83f554a057ed0e53209ef4a44
#
_cell.length_a   1.000
_cell.length_b   1.000
_cell.length_c   1.000
_cell.angle_alpha   90.00
_cell.angle_beta   90.00
_cell.angle_gamma   90.00
#
_symmetry.space_group_name_H-M   'P 1'
#
loop_
_entity.id
_entity.type
_entity.pdbx_description
1 polymer ?
#
loop_
_entity_poly.entity_id
_entity_poly.type
_entity_poly.pdbx_seq_one_letter_code
_entity_poly.pdbx_strand_id
1 'polypeptide(L)'
;MHEHDNKEIKKTIQCAVLTISDTRNKETDKGGQLVQKYLKELNIEVTEEHYNIIKDDKEDIQSQIDEWLASDIDVIITTGGTGIAQRDVTIEAVKPLLDKEIEGFGELFRYLSYTEDVGTKALLSRALAGTVMSKLIFTLPGSTGAVKLAMTKLIIPELNHMVYELNK
;
A
#
# COMPACT_ATOMS: atom_id res chain seq x y z
N MET A 1 -1.33 12.83 -22.53
CA MET A 1 -1.68 12.24 -21.24
C MET A 1 -0.51 11.48 -20.61
N HIS A 2 -0.11 10.40 -21.22
CA HIS A 2 0.99 9.59 -20.70
C HIS A 2 2.34 10.29 -20.73
N GLU A 3 2.54 11.18 -21.66
CA GLU A 3 3.74 12.02 -21.73
C GLU A 3 3.89 12.89 -20.49
N HIS A 4 2.79 13.35 -19.95
CA HIS A 4 2.74 14.12 -18.72
C HIS A 4 3.39 13.36 -17.58
N ASP A 5 3.00 12.10 -17.41
CA ASP A 5 3.45 11.28 -16.30
C ASP A 5 4.95 11.11 -16.30
N ASN A 6 5.52 10.98 -17.50
CA ASN A 6 6.96 10.77 -17.65
C ASN A 6 7.77 12.05 -17.52
N LYS A 7 7.18 13.19 -17.87
CA LYS A 7 7.90 14.46 -17.87
C LYS A 7 8.01 15.10 -16.51
N GLU A 8 6.97 14.92 -15.68
CA GLU A 8 6.82 15.73 -14.48
C GLU A 8 7.41 15.12 -13.23
N ILE A 9 7.66 13.82 -13.21
CA ILE A 9 8.30 13.17 -12.09
C ILE A 9 9.80 13.32 -12.23
N LYS A 10 10.35 14.34 -11.57
CA LYS A 10 11.77 14.66 -11.64
C LYS A 10 12.60 14.00 -10.57
N LYS A 11 12.00 13.70 -9.44
CA LYS A 11 12.68 13.10 -8.30
C LYS A 11 12.38 11.61 -8.23
N THR A 12 13.27 10.89 -7.57
CA THR A 12 13.02 9.48 -7.26
C THR A 12 11.90 9.37 -6.23
N ILE A 13 10.91 8.53 -6.50
CA ILE A 13 9.83 8.28 -5.58
C ILE A 13 10.35 7.44 -4.42
N GLN A 14 10.08 7.89 -3.18
CA GLN A 14 10.50 7.20 -1.98
C GLN A 14 9.31 6.41 -1.43
N CYS A 15 9.47 5.09 -1.31
CA CYS A 15 8.40 4.23 -0.80
C CYS A 15 8.81 3.55 0.50
N ALA A 16 7.83 3.40 1.39
CA ALA A 16 7.98 2.60 2.61
C ALA A 16 6.98 1.44 2.58
N VAL A 17 7.38 0.32 3.17
CA VAL A 17 6.56 -0.89 3.22
C VAL A 17 6.38 -1.30 4.67
N LEU A 18 5.12 -1.45 5.08
CA LEU A 18 4.75 -1.84 6.43
C LEU A 18 3.94 -3.13 6.37
N THR A 19 4.47 -4.20 6.92
CA THR A 19 3.74 -5.45 7.06
C THR A 19 3.16 -5.54 8.45
N ILE A 20 1.86 -5.80 8.52
CA ILE A 20 1.17 -5.96 9.80
C ILE A 20 0.96 -7.45 10.02
N SER A 21 1.64 -8.00 11.01
CA SER A 21 1.58 -9.44 11.31
C SER A 21 2.13 -9.71 12.71
N ASP A 22 1.48 -10.61 13.43
CA ASP A 22 1.95 -11.07 14.74
C ASP A 22 3.03 -12.14 14.64
N THR A 23 3.19 -12.76 13.47
CA THR A 23 3.99 -13.98 13.34
C THR A 23 5.14 -13.89 12.33
N ARG A 24 5.12 -12.93 11.42
CA ARG A 24 6.13 -12.82 10.35
C ARG A 24 7.38 -12.10 10.83
N ASN A 25 8.50 -12.43 10.20
CA ASN A 25 9.72 -11.63 10.29
C ASN A 25 10.15 -11.30 8.85
N LYS A 26 11.25 -10.58 8.70
CA LYS A 26 11.67 -10.13 7.36
C LYS A 26 11.98 -11.28 6.41
N GLU A 27 12.38 -12.42 6.93
CA GLU A 27 12.67 -13.60 6.11
C GLU A 27 11.42 -14.33 5.66
N THR A 28 10.36 -14.30 6.45
CA THR A 28 9.10 -15.01 6.16
C THR A 28 8.02 -14.11 5.59
N ASP A 29 8.26 -12.81 5.50
CA ASP A 29 7.30 -11.83 5.01
C ASP A 29 7.24 -11.81 3.49
N LYS A 30 6.52 -12.78 2.93
CA LYS A 30 6.42 -12.91 1.47
C LYS A 30 5.68 -11.75 0.83
N GLY A 31 4.64 -11.25 1.49
CA GLY A 31 3.87 -10.11 0.98
C GLY A 31 4.70 -8.84 0.87
N GLY A 32 5.38 -8.47 1.96
CA GLY A 32 6.23 -7.28 1.95
C GLY A 32 7.41 -7.39 0.99
N GLN A 33 8.00 -8.59 0.90
CA GLN A 33 9.07 -8.83 -0.07
C GLN A 33 8.56 -8.67 -1.51
N LEU A 34 7.35 -9.14 -1.76
CA LEU A 34 6.75 -9.07 -3.09
C LEU A 34 6.44 -7.63 -3.48
N VAL A 35 5.95 -6.82 -2.54
CA VAL A 35 5.74 -5.38 -2.79
C VAL A 35 7.06 -4.75 -3.25
N GLN A 36 8.14 -5.01 -2.53
CA GLN A 36 9.45 -4.45 -2.85
C GLN A 36 9.94 -4.92 -4.22
N LYS A 37 9.71 -6.18 -4.54
CA LYS A 37 10.10 -6.73 -5.84
C LYS A 37 9.42 -5.98 -6.99
N TYR A 38 8.11 -5.71 -6.88
CA TYR A 38 7.41 -4.99 -7.92
C TYR A 38 7.82 -3.52 -7.99
N LEU A 39 8.10 -2.89 -6.84
CA LEU A 39 8.58 -1.51 -6.84
C LEU A 39 9.91 -1.36 -7.59
N LYS A 40 10.75 -2.38 -7.58
CA LYS A 40 12.00 -2.37 -8.33
C LYS A 40 11.79 -2.26 -9.83
N GLU A 41 10.63 -2.67 -10.34
CA GLU A 41 10.30 -2.52 -11.75
C GLU A 41 10.19 -1.04 -12.15
N LEU A 42 9.95 -0.17 -11.17
CA LEU A 42 9.94 1.28 -11.38
C LEU A 42 11.24 1.93 -10.89
N ASN A 43 12.28 1.12 -10.66
CA ASN A 43 13.56 1.57 -10.12
C ASN A 43 13.42 2.21 -8.73
N ILE A 44 12.46 1.73 -7.94
CA ILE A 44 12.26 2.19 -6.57
C ILE A 44 12.86 1.16 -5.63
N GLU A 45 13.83 1.58 -4.82
CA GLU A 45 14.41 0.75 -3.78
C GLU A 45 13.85 1.17 -2.42
N VAL A 46 13.45 0.17 -1.64
CA VAL A 46 12.97 0.40 -0.27
C VAL A 46 14.17 0.14 0.65
N THR A 47 14.58 1.17 1.37
CA THR A 47 15.71 1.05 2.30
C THR A 47 15.27 0.28 3.55
N GLU A 48 16.23 -0.23 4.33
CA GLU A 48 15.91 -0.97 5.54
C GLU A 48 15.10 -0.15 6.54
N GLU A 49 15.39 1.14 6.65
CA GLU A 49 14.66 2.03 7.57
C GLU A 49 13.22 2.27 7.13
N HIS A 50 12.89 1.97 5.89
CA HIS A 50 11.55 2.15 5.34
C HIS A 50 10.83 0.82 5.10
N TYR A 51 11.30 -0.23 5.73
CA TYR A 51 10.63 -1.52 5.71
C TYR A 51 10.53 -2.03 7.16
N ASN A 52 9.32 -2.21 7.64
CA ASN A 52 9.10 -2.67 9.01
C ASN A 52 7.95 -3.66 9.08
N ILE A 53 7.96 -4.48 10.11
CA ILE A 53 6.91 -5.45 10.41
C ILE A 53 6.46 -5.16 11.83
N ILE A 54 5.17 -4.93 12.01
CA ILE A 54 4.62 -4.63 13.33
C ILE A 54 3.38 -5.50 13.60
N LYS A 55 2.98 -5.53 14.85
CA LYS A 55 1.83 -6.32 15.31
C LYS A 55 0.51 -5.70 14.87
N ASP A 56 -0.55 -6.49 14.95
CA ASP A 56 -1.93 -6.06 14.75
C ASP A 56 -2.39 -5.18 15.93
N ASP A 57 -1.86 -3.97 15.99
CA ASP A 57 -2.18 -3.00 17.03
C ASP A 57 -2.38 -1.63 16.38
N LYS A 58 -3.55 -1.06 16.59
CA LYS A 58 -3.95 0.18 15.93
C LYS A 58 -2.97 1.33 16.21
N GLU A 59 -2.58 1.48 17.48
CA GLU A 59 -1.69 2.58 17.88
C GLU A 59 -0.30 2.41 17.28
N ASP A 60 0.23 1.20 17.25
CA ASP A 60 1.54 0.93 16.66
C ASP A 60 1.53 1.20 15.16
N ILE A 61 0.45 0.81 14.47
CA ILE A 61 0.30 1.07 13.05
C ILE A 61 0.30 2.57 12.79
N GLN A 62 -0.51 3.32 13.54
CA GLN A 62 -0.60 4.77 13.37
C GLN A 62 0.71 5.46 13.68
N SER A 63 1.43 5.03 14.73
CA SER A 63 2.71 5.61 15.09
C SER A 63 3.75 5.45 14.00
N GLN A 64 3.83 4.25 13.41
CA GLN A 64 4.78 4.01 12.34
C GLN A 64 4.45 4.84 11.09
N ILE A 65 3.17 4.92 10.76
CA ILE A 65 2.75 5.71 9.61
C ILE A 65 3.06 7.19 9.84
N ASP A 66 2.73 7.71 11.02
CA ASP A 66 3.00 9.11 11.36
C ASP A 66 4.50 9.43 11.26
N GLU A 67 5.35 8.54 11.72
CA GLU A 67 6.80 8.72 11.62
C GLU A 67 7.23 8.86 10.16
N TRP A 68 6.74 7.97 9.30
CA TRP A 68 7.07 8.02 7.88
C TRP A 68 6.45 9.22 7.16
N LEU A 69 5.24 9.63 7.56
CA LEU A 69 4.62 10.83 6.98
C LEU A 69 5.41 12.10 7.28
N ALA A 70 6.15 12.12 8.37
CA ALA A 70 7.00 13.25 8.74
C ALA A 70 8.35 13.24 8.01
N SER A 71 8.64 12.21 7.24
CA SER A 71 9.89 12.03 6.52
C SER A 71 9.73 12.36 5.03
N ASP A 72 10.75 12.03 4.24
CA ASP A 72 10.73 12.25 2.78
C ASP A 72 9.99 11.17 1.99
N ILE A 73 9.29 10.28 2.66
CA ILE A 73 8.51 9.23 2.01
C ILE A 73 7.38 9.85 1.20
N ASP A 74 7.20 9.37 -0.02
CA ASP A 74 6.11 9.79 -0.90
C ASP A 74 4.94 8.82 -0.86
N VAL A 75 5.21 7.54 -0.65
CA VAL A 75 4.22 6.46 -0.74
C VAL A 75 4.45 5.46 0.38
N ILE A 76 3.39 5.10 1.08
CA ILE A 76 3.41 4.03 2.07
C ILE A 76 2.51 2.90 1.58
N ILE A 77 3.01 1.68 1.56
CA ILE A 77 2.21 0.50 1.19
C ILE A 77 2.20 -0.43 2.38
N THR A 78 1.00 -0.75 2.88
CA THR A 78 0.87 -1.72 3.98
C THR A 78 0.30 -3.03 3.46
N THR A 79 0.68 -4.14 4.10
CA THR A 79 0.12 -5.45 3.81
C THR A 79 -0.30 -6.10 5.12
N GLY A 80 -1.46 -6.78 5.10
CA GLY A 80 -1.94 -7.53 6.25
C GLY A 80 -2.89 -6.76 7.15
N GLY A 81 -3.57 -7.46 8.01
CA GLY A 81 -4.48 -6.90 9.00
C GLY A 81 -5.77 -6.30 8.45
N THR A 82 -6.17 -6.70 7.25
CA THR A 82 -7.33 -6.09 6.58
C THR A 82 -8.59 -6.96 6.61
N GLY A 83 -8.52 -8.15 7.20
CA GLY A 83 -9.66 -9.05 7.29
C GLY A 83 -10.74 -8.56 8.24
N ILE A 84 -11.68 -9.43 8.55
CA ILE A 84 -12.82 -9.09 9.39
C ILE A 84 -12.73 -9.65 10.81
N ALA A 85 -11.60 -10.29 11.15
CA ALA A 85 -11.39 -10.77 12.51
C ALA A 85 -11.18 -9.57 13.45
N GLN A 86 -11.42 -9.78 14.73
CA GLN A 86 -11.27 -8.71 15.72
C GLN A 86 -9.86 -8.09 15.72
N ARG A 87 -8.85 -8.92 15.51
CA ARG A 87 -7.46 -8.44 15.48
C ARG A 87 -7.10 -7.67 14.21
N ASP A 88 -7.91 -7.77 13.16
CA ASP A 88 -7.65 -7.08 11.89
C ASP A 88 -8.06 -5.62 12.03
N VAL A 89 -7.09 -4.74 12.29
CA VAL A 89 -7.36 -3.33 12.59
C VAL A 89 -6.67 -2.35 11.64
N THR A 90 -6.06 -2.85 10.55
CA THR A 90 -5.29 -1.97 9.67
C THR A 90 -6.17 -0.92 9.01
N ILE A 91 -7.34 -1.30 8.50
CA ILE A 91 -8.26 -0.33 7.88
C ILE A 91 -8.69 0.72 8.90
N GLU A 92 -9.04 0.28 10.12
CA GLU A 92 -9.45 1.18 11.20
C GLU A 92 -8.32 2.11 11.63
N ALA A 93 -7.07 1.69 11.48
CA ALA A 93 -5.91 2.51 11.83
C ALA A 93 -5.61 3.54 10.73
N VAL A 94 -5.72 3.15 9.46
CA VAL A 94 -5.29 3.97 8.33
C VAL A 94 -6.37 4.97 7.89
N LYS A 95 -7.62 4.51 7.81
CA LYS A 95 -8.69 5.33 7.24
C LYS A 95 -8.83 6.71 7.91
N PRO A 96 -8.76 6.83 9.25
CA PRO A 96 -8.89 8.14 9.88
C PRO A 96 -7.75 9.11 9.56
N LEU A 97 -6.61 8.61 9.06
CA LEU A 97 -5.46 9.46 8.73
C LEU A 97 -5.60 10.11 7.36
N LEU A 98 -6.48 9.59 6.52
CA LEU A 98 -6.56 10.03 5.13
C LEU A 98 -7.25 11.39 5.00
N ASP A 99 -6.66 12.27 4.22
CA ASP A 99 -7.30 13.52 3.82
C ASP A 99 -8.35 13.25 2.75
N LYS A 100 -8.02 12.40 1.79
CA LYS A 100 -8.93 11.96 0.73
C LYS A 100 -8.80 10.47 0.53
N GLU A 101 -9.92 9.81 0.40
CA GLU A 101 -9.90 8.39 0.03
C GLU A 101 -9.95 8.26 -1.49
N ILE A 102 -9.13 7.37 -2.03
CA ILE A 102 -9.17 7.01 -3.45
C ILE A 102 -10.08 5.78 -3.54
N GLU A 103 -11.39 6.03 -3.57
CA GLU A 103 -12.38 4.95 -3.50
C GLU A 103 -12.27 3.96 -4.65
N GLY A 104 -11.91 4.46 -5.83
CA GLY A 104 -11.76 3.60 -7.00
C GLY A 104 -10.72 2.50 -6.82
N PHE A 105 -9.72 2.72 -5.97
CA PHE A 105 -8.73 1.68 -5.73
C PHE A 105 -9.38 0.43 -5.12
N GLY A 106 -10.12 0.60 -4.04
CA GLY A 106 -10.79 -0.53 -3.39
C GLY A 106 -11.83 -1.19 -4.27
N GLU A 107 -12.57 -0.38 -5.02
CA GLU A 107 -13.59 -0.88 -5.95
C GLU A 107 -12.96 -1.76 -7.03
N LEU A 108 -11.94 -1.26 -7.70
CA LEU A 108 -11.26 -2.01 -8.75
C LEU A 108 -10.53 -3.23 -8.19
N PHE A 109 -9.89 -3.08 -7.03
CA PHE A 109 -9.20 -4.20 -6.41
C PHE A 109 -10.17 -5.35 -6.12
N ARG A 110 -11.32 -5.06 -5.51
CA ARG A 110 -12.30 -6.09 -5.18
C ARG A 110 -12.90 -6.72 -6.44
N TYR A 111 -13.16 -5.92 -7.47
CA TYR A 111 -13.64 -6.45 -8.74
C TYR A 111 -12.63 -7.42 -9.35
N LEU A 112 -11.36 -7.03 -9.42
CA LEU A 112 -10.32 -7.89 -9.96
C LEU A 112 -10.08 -9.11 -9.08
N SER A 113 -10.15 -8.96 -7.77
CA SER A 113 -10.03 -10.08 -6.84
C SER A 113 -11.15 -11.09 -7.06
N TYR A 114 -12.36 -10.61 -7.29
CA TYR A 114 -13.51 -11.47 -7.57
C TYR A 114 -13.34 -12.21 -8.89
N THR A 115 -12.94 -11.53 -9.96
CA THR A 115 -12.90 -12.10 -11.30
C THR A 115 -11.63 -12.92 -11.58
N GLU A 116 -10.52 -12.59 -10.93
CA GLU A 116 -9.21 -13.15 -11.32
C GLU A 116 -8.48 -13.89 -10.19
N ASP A 117 -8.95 -13.84 -8.95
CA ASP A 117 -8.18 -14.44 -7.84
C ASP A 117 -9.03 -15.34 -6.94
N VAL A 118 -9.83 -14.77 -6.05
CA VAL A 118 -10.45 -15.54 -4.98
C VAL A 118 -11.96 -15.74 -5.10
N GLY A 119 -12.59 -15.21 -6.17
CA GLY A 119 -14.03 -15.33 -6.36
C GLY A 119 -14.81 -14.60 -5.26
N THR A 120 -15.86 -15.23 -4.75
CA THR A 120 -16.74 -14.60 -3.76
C THR A 120 -16.05 -14.22 -2.45
N LYS A 121 -14.89 -14.76 -2.15
CA LYS A 121 -14.12 -14.34 -0.97
C LYS A 121 -13.68 -12.88 -1.06
N ALA A 122 -13.73 -12.30 -2.25
CA ALA A 122 -13.44 -10.88 -2.42
C ALA A 122 -14.38 -9.98 -1.59
N LEU A 123 -15.56 -10.48 -1.21
CA LEU A 123 -16.44 -9.78 -0.28
C LEU A 123 -15.73 -9.37 1.01
N LEU A 124 -14.75 -10.15 1.43
CA LEU A 124 -14.03 -9.94 2.69
C LEU A 124 -12.72 -9.16 2.49
N SER A 125 -12.41 -8.75 1.27
CA SER A 125 -11.17 -8.05 0.96
C SER A 125 -11.32 -6.56 1.20
N ARG A 126 -10.82 -6.11 2.36
CA ARG A 126 -10.88 -4.69 2.72
C ARG A 126 -9.57 -4.02 2.31
N ALA A 127 -9.52 -3.53 1.08
CA ALA A 127 -8.39 -2.78 0.56
C ALA A 127 -8.74 -1.29 0.53
N LEU A 128 -7.73 -0.43 0.71
CA LEU A 128 -7.94 1.00 0.88
C LEU A 128 -6.77 1.75 0.29
N ALA A 129 -7.05 2.90 -0.31
CA ALA A 129 -6.00 3.84 -0.71
C ALA A 129 -6.48 5.26 -0.48
N GLY A 130 -5.52 6.15 -0.23
CA GLY A 130 -5.86 7.54 -0.03
C GLY A 130 -4.62 8.42 0.04
N THR A 131 -4.86 9.72 0.29
CA THR A 131 -3.81 10.71 0.37
C THR A 131 -3.73 11.32 1.76
N VAL A 132 -2.51 11.66 2.17
CA VAL A 132 -2.24 12.39 3.41
C VAL A 132 -1.12 13.38 3.10
N MET A 133 -1.38 14.68 3.21
CA MET A 133 -0.33 15.70 3.05
C MET A 133 0.52 15.52 1.80
N SER A 134 -0.12 15.30 0.67
CA SER A 134 0.55 15.09 -0.62
C SER A 134 1.34 13.79 -0.72
N LYS A 135 1.02 12.82 0.13
CA LYS A 135 1.61 11.49 0.11
C LYS A 135 0.51 10.47 -0.12
N LEU A 136 0.89 9.28 -0.60
CA LEU A 136 -0.05 8.19 -0.87
C LEU A 136 0.08 7.10 0.18
N ILE A 137 -1.05 6.52 0.56
CA ILE A 137 -1.07 5.30 1.37
C ILE A 137 -1.93 4.27 0.65
N PHE A 138 -1.38 3.07 0.46
CA PHE A 138 -2.11 1.91 -0.05
C PHE A 138 -2.11 0.83 1.04
N THR A 139 -3.27 0.27 1.31
CA THR A 139 -3.43 -0.76 2.33
C THR A 139 -3.98 -2.01 1.67
N LEU A 140 -3.19 -3.07 1.67
CA LEU A 140 -3.47 -4.30 0.93
C LEU A 140 -3.69 -5.48 1.86
N PRO A 141 -4.52 -6.46 1.45
CA PRO A 141 -4.53 -7.75 2.15
C PRO A 141 -3.17 -8.41 2.09
N GLY A 142 -2.87 -9.27 3.05
CA GLY A 142 -1.54 -9.84 3.22
C GLY A 142 -1.21 -11.03 2.34
N SER A 143 -2.17 -11.61 1.60
CA SER A 143 -1.87 -12.76 0.76
C SER A 143 -1.03 -12.36 -0.45
N THR A 144 -0.19 -13.28 -0.91
CA THR A 144 0.66 -13.00 -2.07
C THR A 144 -0.16 -12.76 -3.34
N GLY A 145 -1.30 -13.44 -3.47
CA GLY A 145 -2.20 -13.21 -4.60
C GLY A 145 -2.78 -11.81 -4.60
N ALA A 146 -3.20 -11.31 -3.43
CA ALA A 146 -3.73 -9.95 -3.30
C ALA A 146 -2.66 -8.91 -3.60
N VAL A 147 -1.45 -9.11 -3.07
CA VAL A 147 -0.34 -8.20 -3.30
C VAL A 147 0.00 -8.15 -4.79
N LYS A 148 0.12 -9.32 -5.43
CA LYS A 148 0.41 -9.38 -6.86
C LYS A 148 -0.65 -8.63 -7.66
N LEU A 149 -1.91 -8.88 -7.36
CA LEU A 149 -3.03 -8.27 -8.09
C LEU A 149 -3.00 -6.74 -7.95
N ALA A 150 -2.90 -6.24 -6.72
CA ALA A 150 -2.88 -4.82 -6.45
C ALA A 150 -1.68 -4.13 -7.10
N MET A 151 -0.49 -4.72 -6.93
CA MET A 151 0.73 -4.10 -7.46
C MET A 151 0.75 -4.10 -8.98
N THR A 152 0.49 -5.25 -9.63
CA THR A 152 0.65 -5.35 -11.07
C THR A 152 -0.48 -4.70 -11.85
N LYS A 153 -1.69 -4.73 -11.34
CA LYS A 153 -2.86 -4.24 -12.08
C LYS A 153 -3.21 -2.79 -11.77
N LEU A 154 -2.88 -2.31 -10.59
CA LEU A 154 -3.36 -0.99 -10.14
C LEU A 154 -2.22 -0.04 -9.76
N ILE A 155 -1.33 -0.45 -8.87
CA ILE A 155 -0.35 0.48 -8.30
C ILE A 155 0.77 0.79 -9.29
N ILE A 156 1.46 -0.21 -9.79
CA ILE A 156 2.60 0.01 -10.68
C ILE A 156 2.21 0.81 -11.93
N PRO A 157 1.08 0.51 -12.61
CA PRO A 157 0.70 1.27 -13.79
C PRO A 157 0.43 2.76 -13.54
N GLU A 158 -0.04 3.11 -12.32
CA GLU A 158 -0.51 4.48 -12.05
C GLU A 158 0.33 5.27 -11.05
N LEU A 159 1.34 4.65 -10.43
CA LEU A 159 2.05 5.28 -9.33
C LEU A 159 2.70 6.61 -9.72
N ASN A 160 3.40 6.65 -10.84
CA ASN A 160 4.04 7.88 -11.30
C ASN A 160 3.00 8.99 -11.53
N HIS A 161 1.88 8.64 -12.14
CA HIS A 161 0.82 9.61 -12.41
C HIS A 161 0.22 10.15 -11.10
N MET A 162 -0.02 9.27 -10.13
CA MET A 162 -0.58 9.68 -8.84
C MET A 162 0.34 10.64 -8.11
N VAL A 163 1.64 10.34 -8.08
CA VAL A 163 2.62 11.20 -7.42
C VAL A 163 2.69 12.56 -8.13
N TYR A 164 2.63 12.55 -9.46
CA TYR A 164 2.59 13.78 -10.24
C TYR A 164 1.36 14.62 -9.86
N GLU A 165 0.18 14.01 -9.80
CA GLU A 165 -1.06 14.73 -9.47
C GLU A 165 -0.99 15.36 -8.08
N LEU A 166 -0.40 14.65 -7.12
CA LEU A 166 -0.29 15.15 -5.75
C LEU A 166 0.65 16.34 -5.61
N ASN A 167 1.62 16.45 -6.49
CA ASN A 167 2.64 17.52 -6.43
C ASN A 167 2.38 18.63 -7.45
N LYS A 168 1.21 18.65 -8.01
CA LYS A 168 0.78 19.58 -9.04
C LYS A 168 0.59 21.04 -8.58
#